data_360dd10682c8c45dc7556383f81fe5d6
#
_entry.id   360dd10682c8c45dc7556383f81fe5d6
#
_cell.length_a   1.000
_cell.length_b   1.000
_cell.length_c   1.000
_cell.angle_alpha   90.00
_cell.angle_beta   90.00
_cell.angle_gamma   90.00
#
_symmetry.space_group_name_H-M   'P 1'
#
loop_
_entity.id
_entity.type
_entity.pdbx_description
1 polymer ?
#
loop_
_entity_poly.entity_id
_entity_poly.type
_entity_poly.pdbx_seq_one_letter_code
_entity_poly.pdbx_strand_id
1 'polypeptide(L)'
;VKVAGRLADELKSSNNHGVVWANQFDNTANSKGHYETTGPEIWMQTDGKVDGFVCSSGTGGTIAGVSSFLKEKNKNIKIYLSDPAGSSLYNYIENGELKGEGNSITEGIGSSRVTANFAEAKIDGAFSIEDKESLPVIYDLIQNEGLSLGTSCGVNIAGAIRLGKKLGPGKTIVTILCDRSDKYNSKLFNRKFLEEKGLPIPAWI
;
A
#
# COMPACT_ATOMS: atom_id res chain seq x y z
N VAL A 1 11.09 14.85 -2.90
CA VAL A 1 11.83 14.58 -1.66
C VAL A 1 13.12 15.39 -1.63
N LYS A 2 14.10 15.14 -2.54
CA LYS A 2 15.43 15.85 -2.54
C LYS A 2 15.31 17.37 -2.59
N VAL A 3 14.44 17.91 -3.47
CA VAL A 3 14.22 19.37 -3.59
C VAL A 3 13.65 19.96 -2.31
N ALA A 4 12.66 19.30 -1.70
CA ALA A 4 12.07 19.77 -0.44
C ALA A 4 13.05 19.80 0.72
N GLY A 5 13.93 18.79 0.82
CA GLY A 5 14.98 18.78 1.84
C GLY A 5 15.97 19.94 1.68
N ARG A 6 16.48 20.14 0.46
CA ARG A 6 17.37 21.26 0.16
C ARG A 6 16.73 22.62 0.46
N LEU A 7 15.48 22.81 0.02
CA LEU A 7 14.74 24.03 0.28
C LEU A 7 14.53 24.28 1.79
N ALA A 8 14.22 23.24 2.55
CA ALA A 8 14.10 23.34 4.00
C ALA A 8 15.41 23.79 4.65
N ASP A 9 16.54 23.25 4.20
CA ASP A 9 17.86 23.63 4.73
C ASP A 9 18.26 25.07 4.35
N GLU A 10 17.99 25.48 3.12
CA GLU A 10 18.18 26.86 2.66
C GLU A 10 17.33 27.87 3.47
N LEU A 11 16.08 27.55 3.72
CA LEU A 11 15.15 28.42 4.43
C LEU A 11 15.43 28.51 5.94
N LYS A 12 16.00 27.48 6.57
CA LYS A 12 16.36 27.49 8.00
C LYS A 12 17.25 28.66 8.39
N SER A 13 18.17 29.04 7.50
CA SER A 13 19.13 30.14 7.75
C SER A 13 18.52 31.54 7.60
N SER A 14 17.40 31.66 6.89
CA SER A 14 16.78 32.94 6.53
C SER A 14 15.43 33.20 7.20
N ASN A 15 14.86 32.20 7.91
CA ASN A 15 13.54 32.30 8.51
C ASN A 15 13.59 32.21 10.04
N ASN A 16 13.35 33.36 10.70
CA ASN A 16 13.36 33.49 12.16
C ASN A 16 12.22 32.73 12.88
N HIS A 17 11.19 32.30 12.15
CA HIS A 17 10.07 31.52 12.70
C HIS A 17 10.28 30.01 12.60
N GLY A 18 11.42 29.58 12.08
CA GLY A 18 11.75 28.18 11.85
C GLY A 18 11.16 27.60 10.56
N VAL A 19 11.61 26.43 10.19
CA VAL A 19 11.18 25.68 9.01
C VAL A 19 10.96 24.23 9.39
N VAL A 20 9.79 23.68 9.05
CA VAL A 20 9.46 22.29 9.27
C VAL A 20 9.25 21.59 7.92
N TRP A 21 10.05 20.59 7.65
CA TRP A 21 9.81 19.62 6.57
C TRP A 21 9.31 18.32 7.18
N ALA A 22 8.05 17.97 6.93
CA ALA A 22 7.41 16.78 7.52
C ALA A 22 8.10 15.46 7.12
N ASN A 23 8.76 15.41 5.95
CA ASN A 23 9.53 14.26 5.45
C ASN A 23 8.82 12.92 5.64
N GLN A 24 7.60 12.81 5.14
CA GLN A 24 6.69 11.67 5.39
C GLN A 24 7.29 10.28 5.09
N PHE A 25 8.33 10.21 4.26
CA PHE A 25 8.97 8.93 3.91
C PHE A 25 9.94 8.44 5.00
N ASP A 26 10.68 9.36 5.63
CA ASP A 26 11.76 9.00 6.53
C ASP A 26 11.56 9.52 7.96
N ASN A 27 10.52 10.31 8.21
CA ASN A 27 10.10 10.67 9.56
C ASN A 27 9.22 9.56 10.13
N THR A 28 9.75 8.82 11.11
CA THR A 28 9.08 7.66 11.72
C THR A 28 7.89 8.03 12.62
N ALA A 29 7.61 9.32 12.83
CA ALA A 29 6.33 9.76 13.37
C ALA A 29 5.12 9.25 12.54
N ASN A 30 5.35 8.97 11.24
CA ASN A 30 4.36 8.37 10.37
C ASN A 30 4.01 6.92 10.81
N SER A 31 5.00 6.04 10.95
CA SER A 31 4.81 4.66 11.44
C SER A 31 4.28 4.65 12.88
N LYS A 32 4.78 5.55 13.72
CA LYS A 32 4.30 5.70 15.10
C LYS A 32 2.82 6.05 15.16
N GLY A 33 2.34 6.99 14.32
CA GLY A 33 0.92 7.33 14.24
C GLY A 33 0.05 6.12 13.93
N HIS A 34 0.42 5.30 12.96
CA HIS A 34 -0.30 4.06 12.63
C HIS A 34 -0.22 2.98 13.74
N TYR A 35 0.90 2.91 14.45
CA TYR A 35 1.04 2.06 15.61
C TYR A 35 0.09 2.46 16.76
N GLU A 36 -0.05 3.77 17.00
CA GLU A 36 -0.87 4.31 18.09
C GLU A 36 -2.36 4.38 17.77
N THR A 37 -2.74 4.36 16.49
CA THR A 37 -4.14 4.53 16.06
C THR A 37 -4.65 3.38 15.19
N THR A 38 -4.16 3.21 13.97
CA THR A 38 -4.69 2.26 12.98
C THR A 38 -4.56 0.81 13.46
N GLY A 39 -3.42 0.44 14.04
CA GLY A 39 -3.21 -0.90 14.58
C GLY A 39 -4.20 -1.25 15.70
N PRO A 40 -4.34 -0.43 16.75
CA PRO A 40 -5.35 -0.59 17.80
C PRO A 40 -6.78 -0.66 17.28
N GLU A 41 -7.14 0.20 16.31
CA GLU A 41 -8.47 0.24 15.72
C GLU A 41 -8.80 -1.07 14.96
N ILE A 42 -7.88 -1.57 14.14
CA ILE A 42 -8.03 -2.88 13.48
C ILE A 42 -8.25 -3.98 14.52
N TRP A 43 -7.41 -4.02 15.55
CA TRP A 43 -7.50 -5.02 16.61
C TRP A 43 -8.84 -4.99 17.34
N MET A 44 -9.30 -3.81 17.69
CA MET A 44 -10.58 -3.61 18.39
C MET A 44 -11.77 -3.98 17.50
N GLN A 45 -11.81 -3.53 16.25
CA GLN A 45 -12.92 -3.79 15.33
C GLN A 45 -13.04 -5.24 14.88
N THR A 46 -11.98 -6.02 15.02
CA THR A 46 -11.96 -7.45 14.70
C THR A 46 -12.09 -8.34 15.97
N ASP A 47 -12.32 -7.76 17.13
CA ASP A 47 -12.29 -8.48 18.43
C ASP A 47 -10.99 -9.28 18.61
N GLY A 48 -9.88 -8.78 18.11
CA GLY A 48 -8.57 -9.47 18.14
C GLY A 48 -8.47 -10.68 17.22
N LYS A 49 -9.44 -10.92 16.35
CA LYS A 49 -9.51 -12.08 15.45
C LYS A 49 -8.88 -11.75 14.08
N VAL A 50 -7.60 -11.41 14.08
CA VAL A 50 -6.83 -11.15 12.85
C VAL A 50 -5.84 -12.29 12.64
N ASP A 51 -5.94 -12.97 11.50
CA ASP A 51 -4.98 -13.99 11.08
C ASP A 51 -3.95 -13.43 10.08
N GLY A 52 -4.33 -12.43 9.29
CA GLY A 52 -3.45 -11.78 8.33
C GLY A 52 -3.76 -10.30 8.12
N PHE A 53 -2.71 -9.53 7.88
CA PHE A 53 -2.78 -8.15 7.42
C PHE A 53 -1.93 -7.99 6.16
N VAL A 54 -2.50 -7.38 5.16
CA VAL A 54 -1.80 -7.12 3.90
C VAL A 54 -2.13 -5.73 3.39
N CYS A 55 -1.13 -4.97 3.00
CA CYS A 55 -1.31 -3.70 2.32
C CYS A 55 -0.10 -3.35 1.46
N SER A 56 -0.30 -2.42 0.54
CA SER A 56 0.76 -1.81 -0.25
C SER A 56 1.55 -0.78 0.55
N SER A 57 2.67 -0.36 0.00
CA SER A 57 3.55 0.62 0.62
C SER A 57 3.85 1.78 -0.34
N GLY A 58 3.55 3.00 0.08
CA GLY A 58 4.11 4.23 -0.47
C GLY A 58 5.25 4.71 0.44
N THR A 59 4.92 5.31 1.58
CA THR A 59 5.89 5.75 2.59
C THR A 59 6.37 4.60 3.50
N GLY A 60 5.59 3.56 3.63
CA GLY A 60 5.82 2.46 4.55
C GLY A 60 5.22 2.64 5.95
N GLY A 61 4.71 3.83 6.27
CA GLY A 61 4.20 4.12 7.62
C GLY A 61 3.09 3.19 8.07
N THR A 62 2.10 2.95 7.21
CA THR A 62 0.94 2.10 7.54
C THR A 62 1.37 0.66 7.83
N ILE A 63 2.10 0.04 6.90
CA ILE A 63 2.52 -1.36 7.09
C ILE A 63 3.46 -1.51 8.29
N ALA A 64 4.34 -0.55 8.54
CA ALA A 64 5.25 -0.57 9.67
C ALA A 64 4.52 -0.44 11.01
N GLY A 65 3.69 0.58 11.17
CA GLY A 65 2.97 0.83 12.42
C GLY A 65 1.96 -0.28 12.74
N VAL A 66 1.14 -0.67 11.76
CA VAL A 66 0.15 -1.75 11.94
C VAL A 66 0.83 -3.08 12.22
N SER A 67 1.87 -3.45 11.46
CA SER A 67 2.57 -4.72 11.67
C SER A 67 3.24 -4.79 13.05
N SER A 68 3.86 -3.72 13.49
CA SER A 68 4.48 -3.66 14.82
C SER A 68 3.44 -3.88 15.91
N PHE A 69 2.31 -3.18 15.87
CA PHE A 69 1.23 -3.34 16.83
C PHE A 69 0.62 -4.76 16.81
N LEU A 70 0.26 -5.26 15.62
CA LEU A 70 -0.38 -6.57 15.52
C LEU A 70 0.56 -7.71 15.95
N LYS A 71 1.85 -7.63 15.61
CA LYS A 71 2.86 -8.63 16.04
C LYS A 71 3.11 -8.62 17.54
N GLU A 72 2.93 -7.49 18.23
CA GLU A 72 2.96 -7.45 19.71
C GLU A 72 1.75 -8.17 20.32
N LYS A 73 0.57 -8.01 19.72
CA LYS A 73 -0.65 -8.69 20.17
C LYS A 73 -0.60 -10.20 19.91
N ASN A 74 -0.19 -10.59 18.72
CA ASN A 74 -0.07 -11.99 18.33
C ASN A 74 1.01 -12.17 17.26
N LYS A 75 2.13 -12.79 17.61
CA LYS A 75 3.27 -13.04 16.70
C LYS A 75 2.93 -13.94 15.50
N ASN A 76 1.84 -14.71 15.58
CA ASN A 76 1.41 -15.62 14.52
C ASN A 76 0.65 -14.92 13.38
N ILE A 77 0.16 -13.68 13.57
CA ILE A 77 -0.50 -12.90 12.53
C ILE A 77 0.46 -12.75 11.35
N LYS A 78 -0.01 -13.09 10.16
CA LYS A 78 0.79 -12.98 8.93
C LYS A 78 0.70 -11.59 8.33
N ILE A 79 1.83 -10.94 8.14
CA ILE A 79 1.95 -9.61 7.56
C ILE A 79 2.55 -9.73 6.16
N TYR A 80 1.81 -9.26 5.17
CA TYR A 80 2.27 -9.32 3.77
C TYR A 80 2.26 -7.94 3.11
N LEU A 81 3.27 -7.71 2.29
CA LEU A 81 3.30 -6.59 1.37
C LEU A 81 2.55 -6.97 0.09
N SER A 82 1.63 -6.12 -0.36
CA SER A 82 1.03 -6.17 -1.69
C SER A 82 1.67 -5.08 -2.54
N ASP A 83 2.59 -5.45 -3.42
CA ASP A 83 3.45 -4.50 -4.13
C ASP A 83 3.07 -4.44 -5.62
N PRO A 84 2.85 -3.24 -6.21
CA PRO A 84 2.55 -3.14 -7.63
C PRO A 84 3.76 -3.53 -8.47
N ALA A 85 3.53 -4.11 -9.65
CA ALA A 85 4.58 -4.37 -10.62
C ALA A 85 5.38 -3.08 -10.93
N GLY A 86 6.69 -3.19 -11.04
CA GLY A 86 7.61 -2.06 -11.21
C GLY A 86 8.18 -1.48 -9.91
N SER A 87 7.60 -1.79 -8.75
CA SER A 87 8.20 -1.50 -7.45
C SER A 87 9.36 -2.44 -7.16
N SER A 88 10.31 -1.99 -6.34
CA SER A 88 11.46 -2.80 -5.92
C SER A 88 11.26 -3.51 -4.57
N LEU A 89 10.16 -3.22 -3.86
CA LEU A 89 9.99 -3.70 -2.49
C LEU A 89 9.62 -5.19 -2.44
N TYR A 90 8.90 -5.71 -3.44
CA TYR A 90 8.65 -7.14 -3.56
C TYR A 90 9.95 -7.93 -3.60
N ASN A 91 10.84 -7.61 -4.54
CA ASN A 91 12.13 -8.29 -4.67
C ASN A 91 13.02 -8.08 -3.43
N TYR A 92 12.94 -6.90 -2.80
CA TYR A 92 13.66 -6.66 -1.56
C TYR A 92 13.22 -7.61 -0.43
N ILE A 93 11.92 -7.85 -0.27
CA ILE A 93 11.40 -8.76 0.77
C ILE A 93 11.68 -10.22 0.45
N GLU A 94 11.47 -10.66 -0.80
CA GLU A 94 11.58 -12.07 -1.16
C GLU A 94 13.02 -12.51 -1.46
N ASN A 95 13.84 -11.61 -2.02
CA ASN A 95 15.17 -11.95 -2.55
C ASN A 95 16.32 -11.12 -1.92
N GLY A 96 16.01 -10.08 -1.12
CA GLY A 96 17.01 -9.17 -0.56
C GLY A 96 17.56 -8.13 -1.55
N GLU A 97 16.95 -7.98 -2.74
CA GLU A 97 17.43 -7.12 -3.81
C GLU A 97 16.44 -5.99 -4.13
N LEU A 98 16.92 -4.74 -4.18
CA LEU A 98 16.13 -3.59 -4.65
C LEU A 98 16.10 -3.56 -6.18
N LYS A 99 15.23 -4.37 -6.77
CA LYS A 99 15.05 -4.48 -8.23
C LYS A 99 13.57 -4.41 -8.59
N GLY A 100 13.18 -3.38 -9.36
CA GLY A 100 11.84 -3.27 -9.91
C GLY A 100 11.73 -4.04 -11.23
N GLU A 101 10.64 -4.80 -11.40
CA GLU A 101 10.34 -5.54 -12.64
C GLU A 101 8.90 -5.25 -13.08
N GLY A 102 8.71 -4.99 -14.37
CA GLY A 102 7.41 -4.60 -14.92
C GLY A 102 7.09 -3.12 -14.71
N ASN A 103 5.81 -2.79 -14.83
CA ASN A 103 5.26 -1.46 -14.58
C ASN A 103 3.80 -1.57 -14.14
N SER A 104 3.27 -0.50 -13.56
CA SER A 104 1.88 -0.38 -13.15
C SER A 104 1.35 1.03 -13.44
N ILE A 105 0.06 1.15 -13.71
CA ILE A 105 -0.63 2.45 -13.80
C ILE A 105 -0.97 3.02 -12.43
N THR A 106 -0.77 2.23 -11.37
CA THR A 106 -1.10 2.59 -10.00
C THR A 106 -0.20 3.72 -9.51
N GLU A 107 -0.80 4.67 -8.81
CA GLU A 107 -0.12 5.83 -8.23
C GLU A 107 -0.12 5.78 -6.70
N GLY A 108 0.85 6.47 -6.09
CA GLY A 108 0.94 6.65 -4.63
C GLY A 108 1.50 5.47 -3.85
N ILE A 109 1.72 4.33 -4.50
CA ILE A 109 2.32 3.13 -3.91
C ILE A 109 3.46 2.59 -4.78
N GLY A 110 4.24 1.68 -4.22
CA GLY A 110 5.47 1.19 -4.82
C GLY A 110 6.65 2.11 -4.54
N SER A 111 7.84 1.56 -4.44
CA SER A 111 9.06 2.32 -4.18
C SER A 111 10.27 1.64 -4.82
N SER A 112 11.24 2.46 -5.24
CA SER A 112 12.55 2.00 -5.69
C SER A 112 13.60 1.97 -4.56
N ARG A 113 13.21 2.32 -3.33
CA ARG A 113 14.08 2.33 -2.15
C ARG A 113 13.35 1.90 -0.89
N VAL A 114 14.07 1.42 0.08
CA VAL A 114 13.60 1.25 1.45
C VAL A 114 13.59 2.62 2.13
N THR A 115 12.42 3.05 2.61
CA THR A 115 12.26 4.27 3.42
C THR A 115 12.53 3.95 4.88
N ALA A 116 12.82 4.96 5.72
CA ALA A 116 13.01 4.72 7.15
C ALA A 116 11.74 4.13 7.80
N ASN A 117 10.55 4.58 7.39
CA ASN A 117 9.31 3.97 7.85
C ASN A 117 9.19 2.50 7.45
N PHE A 118 9.44 2.16 6.17
CA PHE A 118 9.30 0.78 5.69
C PHE A 118 10.29 -0.18 6.37
N ALA A 119 11.50 0.30 6.70
CA ALA A 119 12.51 -0.50 7.39
C ALA A 119 12.06 -1.03 8.77
N GLU A 120 11.10 -0.38 9.42
CA GLU A 120 10.54 -0.80 10.70
C GLU A 120 9.47 -1.90 10.58
N ALA A 121 8.97 -2.19 9.37
CA ALA A 121 7.87 -3.10 9.13
C ALA A 121 8.25 -4.56 9.45
N LYS A 122 7.31 -5.29 10.07
CA LYS A 122 7.47 -6.71 10.44
C LYS A 122 6.78 -7.59 9.40
N ILE A 123 7.38 -7.75 8.24
CA ILE A 123 6.80 -8.41 7.06
C ILE A 123 7.22 -9.88 7.00
N ASP A 124 6.27 -10.79 6.77
CA ASP A 124 6.48 -12.24 6.63
C ASP A 124 6.63 -12.68 5.16
N GLY A 125 6.28 -11.84 4.20
CA GLY A 125 6.39 -12.10 2.76
C GLY A 125 5.71 -11.04 1.91
N ALA A 126 5.81 -11.18 0.59
CA ALA A 126 5.26 -10.19 -0.34
C ALA A 126 4.57 -10.85 -1.54
N PHE A 127 3.71 -10.08 -2.20
CA PHE A 127 3.11 -10.41 -3.49
C PHE A 127 3.37 -9.29 -4.48
N SER A 128 3.91 -9.62 -5.65
CA SER A 128 3.92 -8.70 -6.79
C SER A 128 2.56 -8.79 -7.50
N ILE A 129 1.87 -7.66 -7.63
CA ILE A 129 0.52 -7.57 -8.20
C ILE A 129 0.58 -6.78 -9.50
N GLU A 130 0.12 -7.41 -10.58
CA GLU A 130 -0.02 -6.78 -11.88
C GLU A 130 -1.36 -6.04 -12.01
N ASP A 131 -1.40 -5.01 -12.87
CA ASP A 131 -2.62 -4.27 -13.18
C ASP A 131 -3.72 -5.19 -13.78
N LYS A 132 -3.33 -6.21 -14.52
CA LYS A 132 -4.25 -7.23 -15.08
C LYS A 132 -4.98 -8.04 -14.02
N GLU A 133 -4.43 -8.12 -12.83
CA GLU A 133 -5.06 -8.79 -11.68
C GLU A 133 -5.86 -7.80 -10.82
N SER A 134 -5.31 -6.61 -10.57
CA SER A 134 -5.93 -5.64 -9.66
C SER A 134 -7.11 -4.88 -10.26
N LEU A 135 -7.09 -4.55 -11.56
CA LEU A 135 -8.15 -3.76 -12.18
C LEU A 135 -9.49 -4.49 -12.27
N PRO A 136 -9.57 -5.78 -12.66
CA PRO A 136 -10.84 -6.50 -12.64
C PRO A 136 -11.52 -6.51 -11.28
N VAL A 137 -10.76 -6.56 -10.20
CA VAL A 137 -11.29 -6.49 -8.83
C VAL A 137 -12.00 -5.16 -8.56
N ILE A 138 -11.40 -4.04 -9.00
CA ILE A 138 -12.02 -2.71 -8.85
C ILE A 138 -13.32 -2.64 -9.65
N TYR A 139 -13.32 -3.11 -10.90
CA TYR A 139 -14.49 -3.07 -11.77
C TYR A 139 -15.62 -3.94 -11.26
N ASP A 140 -15.30 -5.12 -10.74
CA ASP A 140 -16.26 -6.02 -10.10
C ASP A 140 -16.94 -5.37 -8.88
N LEU A 141 -16.14 -4.74 -8.01
CA LEU A 141 -16.65 -4.05 -6.82
C LEU A 141 -17.54 -2.85 -7.16
N ILE A 142 -17.19 -2.09 -8.21
CA ILE A 142 -18.08 -1.00 -8.68
C ILE A 142 -19.42 -1.57 -9.15
N GLN A 143 -19.39 -2.61 -9.97
CA GLN A 143 -20.57 -3.16 -10.63
C GLN A 143 -21.48 -3.90 -9.65
N ASN A 144 -20.93 -4.69 -8.74
CA ASN A 144 -21.68 -5.62 -7.90
C ASN A 144 -21.91 -5.11 -6.47
N GLU A 145 -21.01 -4.24 -5.96
CA GLU A 145 -21.07 -3.74 -4.57
C GLU A 145 -21.26 -2.22 -4.49
N GLY A 146 -21.19 -1.49 -5.61
CA GLY A 146 -21.26 -0.04 -5.62
C GLY A 146 -20.04 0.66 -5.00
N LEU A 147 -18.94 -0.07 -4.83
CA LEU A 147 -17.71 0.44 -4.23
C LEU A 147 -16.77 1.01 -5.30
N SER A 148 -16.71 2.33 -5.39
CA SER A 148 -15.86 3.07 -6.34
C SER A 148 -14.47 3.34 -5.72
N LEU A 149 -13.52 2.46 -5.97
CA LEU A 149 -12.20 2.43 -5.32
C LEU A 149 -11.05 2.82 -6.26
N GLY A 150 -10.00 3.40 -5.70
CA GLY A 150 -8.77 3.75 -6.42
C GLY A 150 -7.88 2.55 -6.75
N THR A 151 -6.87 2.76 -7.60
CA THR A 151 -5.99 1.68 -8.12
C THR A 151 -5.24 0.93 -7.02
N SER A 152 -4.78 1.64 -5.99
CA SER A 152 -4.08 1.03 -4.84
C SER A 152 -4.97 0.07 -4.03
N CYS A 153 -6.29 0.32 -3.98
CA CYS A 153 -7.24 -0.60 -3.36
C CYS A 153 -7.30 -1.93 -4.11
N GLY A 154 -7.28 -1.90 -5.45
CA GLY A 154 -7.23 -3.12 -6.26
C GLY A 154 -6.00 -3.96 -5.96
N VAL A 155 -4.83 -3.33 -5.85
CA VAL A 155 -3.58 -3.99 -5.45
C VAL A 155 -3.72 -4.62 -4.05
N ASN A 156 -4.27 -3.87 -3.10
CA ASN A 156 -4.47 -4.35 -1.73
C ASN A 156 -5.44 -5.53 -1.65
N ILE A 157 -6.56 -5.46 -2.35
CA ILE A 157 -7.56 -6.52 -2.35
C ILE A 157 -7.04 -7.78 -3.07
N ALA A 158 -6.34 -7.63 -4.19
CA ALA A 158 -5.68 -8.75 -4.87
C ALA A 158 -4.68 -9.47 -3.93
N GLY A 159 -3.88 -8.69 -3.18
CA GLY A 159 -3.02 -9.22 -2.14
C GLY A 159 -3.78 -9.94 -1.02
N ALA A 160 -4.92 -9.38 -0.59
CA ALA A 160 -5.77 -10.00 0.44
C ALA A 160 -6.37 -11.33 -0.04
N ILE A 161 -6.80 -11.40 -1.29
CA ILE A 161 -7.28 -12.65 -1.92
C ILE A 161 -6.16 -13.71 -1.95
N ARG A 162 -4.94 -13.32 -2.36
CA ARG A 162 -3.78 -14.22 -2.36
C ARG A 162 -3.43 -14.72 -0.95
N LEU A 163 -3.43 -13.80 0.04
CA LEU A 163 -3.16 -14.18 1.42
C LEU A 163 -4.24 -15.10 1.98
N GLY A 164 -5.53 -14.82 1.69
CA GLY A 164 -6.64 -15.69 2.08
C GLY A 164 -6.50 -17.09 1.52
N LYS A 165 -6.16 -17.21 0.22
CA LYS A 165 -5.89 -18.52 -0.42
C LYS A 165 -4.70 -19.26 0.24
N LYS A 166 -3.66 -18.52 0.62
CA LYS A 166 -2.46 -19.07 1.27
C LYS A 166 -2.75 -19.57 2.69
N LEU A 167 -3.57 -18.85 3.46
CA LEU A 167 -3.88 -19.21 4.85
C LEU A 167 -5.03 -20.22 4.99
N GLY A 168 -5.86 -20.34 3.95
CA GLY A 168 -6.99 -21.26 3.93
C GLY A 168 -8.29 -20.70 4.52
N PRO A 169 -9.36 -21.50 4.54
CA PRO A 169 -10.69 -21.05 4.98
C PRO A 169 -10.76 -20.72 6.47
N GLY A 170 -11.73 -19.89 6.85
CA GLY A 170 -11.99 -19.51 8.23
C GLY A 170 -11.00 -18.50 8.82
N LYS A 171 -10.21 -17.83 7.97
CA LYS A 171 -9.22 -16.83 8.35
C LYS A 171 -9.72 -15.41 8.16
N THR A 172 -9.43 -14.53 9.11
CA THR A 172 -9.72 -13.11 9.04
C THR A 172 -8.50 -12.38 8.46
N ILE A 173 -8.69 -11.83 7.26
CA ILE A 173 -7.68 -11.03 6.55
C ILE A 173 -8.13 -9.57 6.54
N VAL A 174 -7.25 -8.68 6.96
CA VAL A 174 -7.49 -7.23 6.93
C VAL A 174 -6.60 -6.58 5.89
N THR A 175 -7.17 -5.64 5.13
CA THR A 175 -6.45 -4.79 4.18
C THR A 175 -6.94 -3.35 4.25
N ILE A 176 -6.29 -2.45 3.51
CA ILE A 176 -6.60 -1.02 3.50
C ILE A 176 -7.27 -0.62 2.18
N LEU A 177 -8.41 0.06 2.26
CA LEU A 177 -9.03 0.75 1.14
C LEU A 177 -8.60 2.22 1.20
N CYS A 178 -7.61 2.60 0.38
CA CYS A 178 -6.86 3.84 0.53
C CYS A 178 -7.66 5.07 0.11
N ASP A 179 -8.31 5.02 -1.08
CA ASP A 179 -9.05 6.14 -1.64
C ASP A 179 -10.08 5.70 -2.68
N ARG A 180 -10.78 6.69 -3.23
CA ARG A 180 -11.82 6.49 -4.23
C ARG A 180 -11.28 6.65 -5.66
N SER A 181 -12.04 6.13 -6.63
CA SER A 181 -11.66 6.11 -8.05
C SER A 181 -11.71 7.47 -8.74
N ASP A 182 -12.40 8.47 -8.19
CA ASP A 182 -12.62 9.79 -8.82
C ASP A 182 -11.32 10.51 -9.20
N LYS A 183 -10.23 10.26 -8.50
CA LYS A 183 -8.89 10.78 -8.83
C LYS A 183 -8.27 10.13 -10.09
N TYR A 184 -8.78 8.99 -10.51
CA TYR A 184 -8.17 8.14 -11.55
C TYR A 184 -9.04 7.98 -12.79
N ASN A 185 -10.05 8.84 -12.98
CA ASN A 185 -11.00 8.77 -14.11
C ASN A 185 -10.32 8.74 -15.47
N SER A 186 -9.23 9.51 -15.65
CA SER A 186 -8.47 9.55 -16.89
C SER A 186 -7.73 8.25 -17.24
N LYS A 187 -7.64 7.32 -16.28
CA LYS A 187 -7.00 6.00 -16.44
C LYS A 187 -8.04 4.89 -16.33
N LEU A 188 -8.72 4.76 -15.17
CA LEU A 188 -9.61 3.65 -14.85
C LEU A 188 -10.84 3.57 -15.76
N PHE A 189 -11.38 4.72 -16.20
CA PHE A 189 -12.60 4.79 -16.99
C PHE A 189 -12.34 5.36 -18.41
N ASN A 190 -11.10 5.38 -18.84
CA ASN A 190 -10.72 5.80 -20.18
C ASN A 190 -10.39 4.57 -21.05
N ARG A 191 -11.36 4.15 -21.85
CA ARG A 191 -11.25 2.99 -22.73
C ARG A 191 -9.99 3.05 -23.61
N LYS A 192 -9.73 4.20 -24.24
CA LYS A 192 -8.57 4.37 -25.12
C LYS A 192 -7.25 4.17 -24.36
N PHE A 193 -7.14 4.75 -23.17
CA PHE A 193 -5.94 4.56 -22.31
C PHE A 193 -5.73 3.09 -21.96
N LEU A 194 -6.80 2.38 -21.59
CA LEU A 194 -6.73 0.96 -21.23
C LEU A 194 -6.35 0.09 -22.42
N GLU A 195 -6.91 0.35 -23.62
CA GLU A 195 -6.56 -0.32 -24.88
C GLU A 195 -5.08 -0.13 -25.23
N GLU A 196 -4.60 1.13 -25.19
CA GLU A 196 -3.18 1.46 -25.47
C GLU A 196 -2.20 0.76 -24.50
N LYS A 197 -2.64 0.49 -23.27
CA LYS A 197 -1.85 -0.21 -22.26
C LYS A 197 -2.05 -1.73 -22.25
N GLY A 198 -2.96 -2.27 -23.06
CA GLY A 198 -3.30 -3.69 -23.07
C GLY A 198 -3.87 -4.18 -21.74
N LEU A 199 -4.64 -3.31 -21.07
CA LEU A 199 -5.22 -3.55 -19.75
C LEU A 199 -6.68 -4.02 -19.85
N PRO A 200 -7.21 -4.70 -18.83
CA PRO A 200 -8.61 -5.12 -18.79
C PRO A 200 -9.57 -3.94 -18.91
N ILE A 201 -10.61 -4.12 -19.72
CA ILE A 201 -11.66 -3.13 -19.95
C ILE A 201 -12.99 -3.77 -19.56
N PRO A 202 -13.72 -3.21 -18.60
CA PRO A 202 -15.05 -3.73 -18.26
C PRO A 202 -16.05 -3.44 -19.38
N ALA A 203 -17.04 -4.32 -19.54
CA ALA A 203 -18.00 -4.24 -20.64
C ALA A 203 -18.88 -2.96 -20.65
N TRP A 204 -18.96 -2.28 -19.51
CA TRP A 204 -19.77 -1.08 -19.31
C TRP A 204 -19.03 0.25 -19.55
N ILE A 205 -17.76 0.23 -19.99
CA ILE A 205 -16.99 1.41 -20.44
C ILE A 205 -16.96 1.48 -21.97
#